data_56ba3c9af6eeb8878613462b8a9ad389
#
_entry.id   56ba3c9af6eeb8878613462b8a9ad389
#
_cell.length_a   1.000
_cell.length_b   1.000
_cell.length_c   1.000
_cell.angle_alpha   90.00
_cell.angle_beta   90.00
_cell.angle_gamma   90.00
#
_symmetry.space_group_name_H-M   'P 1'
#
loop_
_entity.id
_entity.type
_entity.pdbx_description
1 polymer ?
#
loop_
_entity_poly.entity_id
_entity_poly.type
_entity_poly.pdbx_seq_one_letter_code
_entity_poly.pdbx_strand_id
1 'polypeptide(L)'
;VVNSGITELARQGFLEVRPRQGAFVADYRRDGNMETLMAIMDYNGGMLGKEEVRSILEVRWGLEQMTVQRVIDNARDEQLEQLGTFVEQLKKDPTPAQAAEIAFQFHHEMTLMGGNHILPLIYTSFKVPCTALWIRFCKKYGVSVLHSNMEELYRHLLSRDKEGARRWS
;
A
#
# COMPACT_ATOMS: atom_id res chain seq x y z
N VAL A 1 -29.23 -5.59 15.46
CA VAL A 1 -28.30 -5.93 14.34
C VAL A 1 -28.43 -4.90 13.19
N VAL A 2 -29.63 -4.60 12.68
CA VAL A 2 -29.80 -3.62 11.56
C VAL A 2 -29.35 -2.22 11.96
N ASN A 3 -29.72 -1.74 13.15
CA ASN A 3 -29.33 -0.40 13.61
C ASN A 3 -27.80 -0.24 13.77
N SER A 4 -27.09 -1.30 14.20
CA SER A 4 -25.63 -1.24 14.32
C SER A 4 -24.94 -1.15 12.94
N GLY A 5 -25.49 -1.83 11.93
CA GLY A 5 -25.00 -1.74 10.55
C GLY A 5 -25.20 -0.34 9.94
N ILE A 6 -26.36 0.26 10.14
CA ILE A 6 -26.65 1.63 9.70
C ILE A 6 -25.70 2.63 10.39
N THR A 7 -25.50 2.49 11.71
CA THR A 7 -24.58 3.35 12.46
C THR A 7 -23.16 3.22 11.95
N GLU A 8 -22.71 2.00 11.68
CA GLU A 8 -21.36 1.76 11.15
C GLU A 8 -21.17 2.35 9.74
N LEU A 9 -22.12 2.12 8.83
CA LEU A 9 -22.07 2.70 7.48
C LEU A 9 -22.16 4.23 7.50
N ALA A 10 -22.89 4.81 8.47
CA ALA A 10 -22.92 6.26 8.64
C ALA A 10 -21.58 6.79 9.19
N ARG A 11 -20.95 6.09 10.13
CA ARG A 11 -19.63 6.41 10.66
C ARG A 11 -18.56 6.36 9.53
N GLN A 12 -18.67 5.40 8.64
CA GLN A 12 -17.80 5.24 7.47
C GLN A 12 -18.14 6.21 6.32
N GLY A 13 -19.16 7.05 6.45
CA GLY A 13 -19.52 8.05 5.44
C GLY A 13 -20.27 7.52 4.21
N PHE A 14 -20.79 6.28 4.25
CA PHE A 14 -21.63 5.72 3.17
C PHE A 14 -23.11 6.06 3.32
N LEU A 15 -23.56 6.38 4.54
CA LEU A 15 -24.92 6.78 4.82
C LEU A 15 -24.95 8.11 5.58
N GLU A 16 -25.99 8.90 5.31
CA GLU A 16 -26.39 10.05 6.10
C GLU A 16 -27.67 9.69 6.87
N VAL A 17 -27.62 9.75 8.20
CA VAL A 17 -28.79 9.50 9.06
C VAL A 17 -29.43 10.84 9.41
N ARG A 18 -30.67 11.05 8.94
CA ARG A 18 -31.46 12.24 9.25
C ARG A 18 -32.51 11.89 10.29
N PRO A 19 -32.56 12.59 11.45
CA PRO A 19 -33.55 12.34 12.50
C PRO A 19 -34.96 12.37 11.96
N ARG A 20 -35.76 11.36 12.29
CA ARG A 20 -37.17 11.18 11.87
C ARG A 20 -37.41 11.01 10.36
N GLN A 21 -36.39 11.06 9.54
CA GLN A 21 -36.52 10.92 8.07
C GLN A 21 -35.93 9.58 7.57
N GLY A 22 -34.93 9.01 8.26
CA GLY A 22 -34.33 7.75 7.90
C GLY A 22 -32.84 7.84 7.56
N ALA A 23 -32.32 6.81 6.90
CA ALA A 23 -30.95 6.74 6.40
C ALA A 23 -30.95 6.88 4.87
N PHE A 24 -30.07 7.71 4.34
CA PHE A 24 -29.90 8.00 2.92
C PHE A 24 -28.50 7.62 2.49
N VAL A 25 -28.33 7.21 1.23
CA VAL A 25 -26.99 6.96 0.66
C VAL A 25 -26.28 8.30 0.48
N ALA A 26 -25.09 8.41 1.08
CA ALA A 26 -24.25 9.60 0.98
C ALA A 26 -23.41 9.59 -0.32
N ASP A 27 -23.04 10.77 -0.81
CA ASP A 27 -22.02 10.89 -1.86
C ASP A 27 -20.63 10.79 -1.20
N TYR A 28 -20.20 9.55 -0.95
CA TYR A 28 -18.94 9.27 -0.26
C TYR A 28 -17.70 9.83 -0.97
N ARG A 29 -17.78 10.12 -2.28
CA ARG A 29 -16.67 10.75 -3.04
C ARG A 29 -16.51 12.22 -2.67
N ARG A 30 -17.58 12.87 -2.25
CA ARG A 30 -17.61 14.28 -1.86
C ARG A 30 -17.44 14.45 -0.35
N ASP A 31 -18.16 13.63 0.42
CA ASP A 31 -18.34 13.80 1.87
C ASP A 31 -17.61 12.73 2.69
N GLY A 32 -16.90 11.82 2.02
CA GLY A 32 -16.15 10.74 2.66
C GLY A 32 -14.93 11.24 3.45
N ASN A 33 -14.45 10.38 4.33
CA ASN A 33 -13.31 10.62 5.22
C ASN A 33 -12.32 9.46 5.20
N MET A 34 -11.34 9.46 6.12
CA MET A 34 -10.34 8.39 6.21
C MET A 34 -10.97 7.02 6.50
N GLU A 35 -12.06 6.98 7.27
CA GLU A 35 -12.77 5.72 7.55
C GLU A 35 -13.46 5.18 6.30
N THR A 36 -14.00 6.06 5.45
CA THR A 36 -14.53 5.69 4.13
C THR A 36 -13.46 5.05 3.26
N LEU A 37 -12.28 5.69 3.20
CA LEU A 37 -11.15 5.18 2.43
C LEU A 37 -10.70 3.80 2.94
N MET A 38 -10.55 3.63 4.25
CA MET A 38 -10.18 2.37 4.87
C MET A 38 -11.20 1.27 4.59
N ALA A 39 -12.50 1.59 4.72
CA ALA A 39 -13.57 0.63 4.44
C ALA A 39 -13.57 0.17 2.98
N ILE A 40 -13.29 1.07 2.03
CA ILE A 40 -13.14 0.72 0.60
C ILE A 40 -11.91 -0.19 0.39
N MET A 41 -10.78 0.15 1.00
CA MET A 41 -9.54 -0.64 0.85
C MET A 41 -9.63 -2.03 1.46
N ASP A 42 -10.37 -2.18 2.58
CA ASP A 42 -10.55 -3.45 3.27
C ASP A 42 -11.70 -4.29 2.66
N TYR A 43 -12.50 -3.69 1.78
CA TYR A 43 -13.64 -4.37 1.18
C TYR A 43 -13.21 -5.67 0.50
N ASN A 44 -13.92 -6.74 0.85
CA ASN A 44 -13.69 -8.08 0.30
C ASN A 44 -12.19 -8.52 0.34
N GLY A 45 -11.46 -8.17 1.44
CA GLY A 45 -10.04 -8.53 1.60
C GLY A 45 -9.11 -7.90 0.56
N GLY A 46 -9.44 -6.70 0.07
CA GLY A 46 -8.69 -6.00 -0.98
C GLY A 46 -8.92 -6.55 -2.40
N MET A 47 -9.91 -7.43 -2.57
CA MET A 47 -10.34 -7.94 -3.88
C MET A 47 -11.26 -6.93 -4.58
N LEU A 48 -10.68 -5.81 -4.99
CA LEU A 48 -11.38 -4.68 -5.60
C LEU A 48 -11.59 -4.88 -7.11
N GLY A 49 -12.53 -4.15 -7.66
CA GLY A 49 -12.79 -4.10 -9.10
C GLY A 49 -11.63 -3.46 -9.89
N LYS A 50 -11.72 -3.50 -11.23
CA LYS A 50 -10.64 -3.04 -12.11
C LYS A 50 -10.36 -1.54 -11.95
N GLU A 51 -11.40 -0.73 -11.81
CA GLU A 51 -11.29 0.73 -11.68
C GLU A 51 -10.69 1.14 -10.33
N GLU A 52 -11.13 0.48 -9.25
CA GLU A 52 -10.58 0.72 -7.91
C GLU A 52 -9.11 0.31 -7.84
N VAL A 53 -8.75 -0.84 -8.40
CA VAL A 53 -7.35 -1.30 -8.49
C VAL A 53 -6.50 -0.27 -9.23
N ARG A 54 -6.97 0.24 -10.37
CA ARG A 54 -6.26 1.27 -11.13
C ARG A 54 -6.03 2.53 -10.30
N SER A 55 -7.09 3.03 -9.66
CA SER A 55 -7.02 4.23 -8.81
C SER A 55 -6.05 4.07 -7.64
N ILE A 56 -6.05 2.89 -6.99
CA ILE A 56 -5.11 2.57 -5.92
C ILE A 56 -3.67 2.54 -6.43
N LEU A 57 -3.42 1.92 -7.58
CA LEU A 57 -2.07 1.85 -8.15
C LEU A 57 -1.56 3.24 -8.57
N GLU A 58 -2.41 4.11 -9.08
CA GLU A 58 -2.05 5.49 -9.43
C GLU A 58 -1.63 6.30 -8.17
N VAL A 59 -2.41 6.20 -7.08
CA VAL A 59 -2.08 6.87 -5.81
C VAL A 59 -0.81 6.28 -5.21
N ARG A 60 -0.70 4.94 -5.18
CA ARG A 60 0.47 4.24 -4.67
C ARG A 60 1.74 4.65 -5.44
N TRP A 61 1.67 4.70 -6.75
CA TRP A 61 2.80 5.13 -7.58
C TRP A 61 3.27 6.54 -7.20
N GLY A 62 2.35 7.49 -7.01
CA GLY A 62 2.69 8.84 -6.55
C GLY A 62 3.37 8.86 -5.18
N LEU A 63 2.86 8.06 -4.22
CA LEU A 63 3.46 7.92 -2.90
C LEU A 63 4.86 7.30 -2.97
N GLU A 64 5.07 6.31 -3.82
CA GLU A 64 6.37 5.66 -3.98
C GLU A 64 7.41 6.57 -4.64
N GLN A 65 7.03 7.40 -5.61
CA GLN A 65 7.92 8.41 -6.18
C GLN A 65 8.44 9.37 -5.09
N MET A 66 7.55 9.81 -4.21
CA MET A 66 7.92 10.65 -3.07
C MET A 66 8.78 9.88 -2.06
N THR A 67 8.45 8.62 -1.78
CA THR A 67 9.19 7.76 -0.85
C THR A 67 10.63 7.57 -1.32
N VAL A 68 10.84 7.16 -2.57
CA VAL A 68 12.16 6.97 -3.18
C VAL A 68 13.01 8.24 -3.06
N GLN A 69 12.43 9.39 -3.43
CA GLN A 69 13.13 10.67 -3.32
C GLN A 69 13.61 10.94 -1.89
N ARG A 70 12.71 10.76 -0.93
CA ARG A 70 13.01 11.02 0.48
C ARG A 70 13.99 10.03 1.09
N VAL A 71 13.89 8.75 0.74
CA VAL A 71 14.83 7.72 1.17
C VAL A 71 16.25 8.05 0.71
N ILE A 72 16.41 8.37 -0.56
CA ILE A 72 17.72 8.69 -1.13
C ILE A 72 18.32 9.96 -0.49
N ASP A 73 17.47 10.95 -0.15
CA ASP A 73 17.94 12.19 0.45
C ASP A 73 18.22 12.08 1.96
N ASN A 74 17.53 11.20 2.70
CA ASN A 74 17.55 11.22 4.17
C ASN A 74 18.04 9.93 4.84
N ALA A 75 17.95 8.77 4.18
CA ALA A 75 18.33 7.51 4.80
C ALA A 75 19.86 7.41 4.97
N ARG A 76 20.31 6.87 6.11
CA ARG A 76 21.72 6.50 6.32
C ARG A 76 22.03 5.21 5.58
N ASP A 77 23.32 4.99 5.28
CA ASP A 77 23.75 3.81 4.53
C ASP A 77 23.40 2.51 5.26
N GLU A 78 23.55 2.47 6.59
CA GLU A 78 23.19 1.29 7.40
C GLU A 78 21.69 0.97 7.32
N GLN A 79 20.83 1.97 7.19
CA GLN A 79 19.40 1.77 7.02
C GLN A 79 19.08 1.19 5.63
N LEU A 80 19.75 1.69 4.58
CA LEU A 80 19.61 1.14 3.24
C LEU A 80 20.10 -0.31 3.19
N GLU A 81 21.24 -0.64 3.81
CA GLU A 81 21.76 -2.00 3.87
C GLU A 81 20.76 -2.97 4.53
N GLN A 82 20.05 -2.52 5.58
CA GLN A 82 19.01 -3.34 6.23
C GLN A 82 17.87 -3.76 5.29
N LEU A 83 17.54 -2.97 4.28
CA LEU A 83 16.54 -3.36 3.28
C LEU A 83 16.94 -4.63 2.51
N GLY A 84 18.22 -4.90 2.38
CA GLY A 84 18.73 -6.12 1.75
C GLY A 84 18.23 -7.40 2.41
N THR A 85 17.89 -7.37 3.71
CA THR A 85 17.34 -8.52 4.41
C THR A 85 16.02 -9.00 3.81
N PHE A 86 15.18 -8.09 3.33
CA PHE A 86 13.91 -8.43 2.67
C PHE A 86 14.15 -9.04 1.28
N VAL A 87 15.12 -8.50 0.53
CA VAL A 87 15.52 -9.05 -0.77
C VAL A 87 16.04 -10.48 -0.61
N GLU A 88 16.91 -10.72 0.38
CA GLU A 88 17.43 -12.06 0.69
C GLU A 88 16.34 -13.04 1.17
N GLN A 89 15.29 -12.57 1.84
CA GLN A 89 14.16 -13.41 2.23
C GLN A 89 13.38 -13.91 1.00
N LEU A 90 13.24 -13.09 -0.05
CA LEU A 90 12.56 -13.49 -1.29
C LEU A 90 13.33 -14.56 -2.08
N LYS A 91 14.67 -14.65 -1.93
CA LYS A 91 15.50 -15.72 -2.53
C LYS A 91 15.20 -17.11 -1.96
N LYS A 92 14.59 -17.19 -0.78
CA LYS A 92 14.28 -18.47 -0.11
C LYS A 92 13.01 -19.14 -0.62
N ASP A 93 12.51 -18.72 -1.77
CA ASP A 93 11.30 -19.23 -2.43
C ASP A 93 10.06 -19.27 -1.48
N PRO A 94 9.70 -18.10 -0.89
CA PRO A 94 8.53 -18.03 -0.03
C PRO A 94 7.24 -18.27 -0.83
N THR A 95 6.17 -18.64 -0.15
CA THR A 95 4.84 -18.67 -0.77
C THR A 95 4.42 -17.28 -1.26
N PRO A 96 3.50 -17.18 -2.24
CA PRO A 96 3.01 -15.88 -2.70
C PRO A 96 2.50 -14.95 -1.59
N ALA A 97 1.88 -15.51 -0.54
CA ALA A 97 1.41 -14.73 0.62
C ALA A 97 2.58 -14.19 1.46
N GLN A 98 3.59 -15.01 1.71
CA GLN A 98 4.80 -14.59 2.42
C GLN A 98 5.59 -13.56 1.60
N ALA A 99 5.72 -13.76 0.29
CA ALA A 99 6.38 -12.82 -0.60
C ALA A 99 5.69 -11.45 -0.61
N ALA A 100 4.35 -11.43 -0.63
CA ALA A 100 3.56 -10.19 -0.56
C ALA A 100 3.78 -9.43 0.76
N GLU A 101 3.85 -10.15 1.89
CA GLU A 101 4.14 -9.54 3.20
C GLU A 101 5.57 -8.99 3.25
N ILE A 102 6.55 -9.71 2.74
CA ILE A 102 7.94 -9.25 2.64
C ILE A 102 8.02 -7.97 1.79
N ALA A 103 7.35 -7.96 0.62
CA ALA A 103 7.31 -6.79 -0.23
C ALA A 103 6.65 -5.59 0.46
N PHE A 104 5.55 -5.82 1.18
CA PHE A 104 4.91 -4.75 1.96
C PHE A 104 5.86 -4.18 3.00
N GLN A 105 6.52 -5.04 3.78
CA GLN A 105 7.47 -4.61 4.82
C GLN A 105 8.64 -3.83 4.24
N PHE A 106 9.23 -4.28 3.13
CA PHE A 106 10.30 -3.54 2.44
C PHE A 106 9.89 -2.11 2.11
N HIS A 107 8.75 -1.92 1.44
CA HIS A 107 8.27 -0.60 1.06
C HIS A 107 7.84 0.24 2.28
N HIS A 108 7.28 -0.38 3.31
CA HIS A 108 6.93 0.31 4.56
C HIS A 108 8.18 0.84 5.29
N GLU A 109 9.25 0.03 5.38
CA GLU A 109 10.53 0.48 5.94
C GLU A 109 11.10 1.66 5.15
N MET A 110 10.99 1.65 3.82
CA MET A 110 11.36 2.81 3.00
C MET A 110 10.61 4.08 3.45
N THR A 111 9.31 3.99 3.74
CA THR A 111 8.55 5.16 4.20
C THR A 111 9.03 5.70 5.55
N LEU A 112 9.45 4.81 6.47
CA LEU A 112 10.02 5.18 7.77
C LEU A 112 11.37 5.89 7.62
N MET A 113 12.25 5.36 6.76
CA MET A 113 13.58 5.92 6.49
C MET A 113 13.51 7.31 5.83
N GLY A 114 12.46 7.58 5.07
CA GLY A 114 12.26 8.86 4.38
C GLY A 114 11.99 10.07 5.29
N GLY A 115 11.79 9.87 6.59
CA GLY A 115 11.62 10.93 7.58
C GLY A 115 10.33 11.74 7.48
N ASN A 116 9.31 11.24 6.78
CA ASN A 116 7.96 11.81 6.78
C ASN A 116 7.09 11.04 7.78
N HIS A 117 6.62 11.71 8.84
CA HIS A 117 5.87 11.06 9.92
C HIS A 117 4.45 10.60 9.55
N ILE A 118 3.89 11.11 8.45
CA ILE A 118 2.53 10.77 7.99
C ILE A 118 2.56 9.67 6.92
N LEU A 119 3.59 9.66 6.09
CA LEU A 119 3.70 8.71 4.97
C LEU A 119 3.61 7.23 5.38
N PRO A 120 4.25 6.77 6.47
CA PRO A 120 4.11 5.39 6.92
C PRO A 120 2.67 5.02 7.30
N LEU A 121 1.93 5.96 7.91
CA LEU A 121 0.52 5.74 8.29
C LEU A 121 -0.38 5.63 7.06
N ILE A 122 -0.18 6.51 6.07
CA ILE A 122 -0.88 6.43 4.78
C ILE A 122 -0.53 5.10 4.10
N TYR A 123 0.74 4.74 4.04
CA TYR A 123 1.18 3.50 3.40
C TYR A 123 0.56 2.26 4.06
N THR A 124 0.49 2.23 5.39
CA THR A 124 -0.14 1.14 6.15
C THR A 124 -1.62 0.96 5.78
N SER A 125 -2.34 2.05 5.46
CA SER A 125 -3.74 1.96 5.03
C SER A 125 -3.91 1.19 3.69
N PHE A 126 -2.86 1.10 2.88
CA PHE A 126 -2.84 0.33 1.64
C PHE A 126 -2.44 -1.15 1.81
N LYS A 127 -2.19 -1.61 3.05
CA LYS A 127 -1.66 -2.98 3.28
C LYS A 127 -2.54 -4.05 2.65
N VAL A 128 -3.85 -4.03 2.92
CA VAL A 128 -4.78 -5.06 2.46
C VAL A 128 -4.83 -5.13 0.93
N PRO A 129 -5.14 -4.06 0.18
CA PRO A 129 -5.17 -4.13 -1.28
C PRO A 129 -3.79 -4.41 -1.89
N CYS A 130 -2.70 -3.85 -1.35
CA CYS A 130 -1.36 -4.09 -1.89
C CYS A 130 -0.92 -5.53 -1.74
N THR A 131 -1.10 -6.14 -0.57
CA THR A 131 -0.76 -7.57 -0.38
C THR A 131 -1.61 -8.46 -1.26
N ALA A 132 -2.91 -8.18 -1.41
CA ALA A 132 -3.78 -8.92 -2.34
C ALA A 132 -3.27 -8.84 -3.80
N LEU A 133 -2.84 -7.65 -4.24
CA LEU A 133 -2.29 -7.46 -5.59
C LEU A 133 -0.94 -8.16 -5.77
N TRP A 134 -0.04 -8.12 -4.81
CA TRP A 134 1.24 -8.86 -4.89
C TRP A 134 1.04 -10.37 -4.87
N ILE A 135 0.09 -10.90 -4.08
CA ILE A 135 -0.27 -12.32 -4.13
C ILE A 135 -0.72 -12.71 -5.55
N ARG A 136 -1.59 -11.90 -6.17
CA ARG A 136 -2.04 -12.14 -7.55
C ARG A 136 -0.89 -12.05 -8.55
N PHE A 137 0.00 -11.08 -8.37
CA PHE A 137 1.20 -10.93 -9.20
C PHE A 137 2.10 -12.16 -9.09
N CYS A 138 2.43 -12.58 -7.87
CA CYS A 138 3.29 -13.76 -7.64
C CYS A 138 2.67 -15.06 -8.17
N LYS A 139 1.35 -15.24 -8.05
CA LYS A 139 0.65 -16.39 -8.64
C LYS A 139 0.71 -16.42 -10.16
N LYS A 140 0.73 -15.25 -10.80
CA LYS A 140 0.73 -15.14 -12.26
C LYS A 140 2.13 -15.18 -12.87
N TYR A 141 3.09 -14.51 -12.26
CA TYR A 141 4.41 -14.29 -12.83
C TYR A 141 5.54 -14.99 -12.08
N GLY A 142 5.27 -15.49 -10.88
CA GLY A 142 6.25 -16.10 -9.99
C GLY A 142 6.86 -15.14 -8.98
N VAL A 143 7.28 -15.68 -7.83
CA VAL A 143 7.98 -14.92 -6.78
C VAL A 143 9.34 -14.41 -7.26
N SER A 144 10.01 -15.16 -8.14
CA SER A 144 11.30 -14.75 -8.70
C SER A 144 11.26 -13.43 -9.47
N VAL A 145 10.13 -13.14 -10.14
CA VAL A 145 9.96 -11.84 -10.83
C VAL A 145 9.82 -10.70 -9.81
N LEU A 146 9.05 -10.90 -8.73
CA LEU A 146 8.96 -9.93 -7.65
C LEU A 146 10.33 -9.70 -7.00
N HIS A 147 11.08 -10.78 -6.74
CA HIS A 147 12.44 -10.69 -6.21
C HIS A 147 13.34 -9.84 -7.12
N SER A 148 13.37 -10.12 -8.43
CA SER A 148 14.20 -9.36 -9.38
C SER A 148 13.85 -7.87 -9.41
N ASN A 149 12.55 -7.54 -9.38
CA ASN A 149 12.10 -6.15 -9.34
C ASN A 149 12.55 -5.43 -8.06
N MET A 150 12.43 -6.10 -6.90
CA MET A 150 12.86 -5.53 -5.63
C MET A 150 14.39 -5.43 -5.52
N GLU A 151 15.13 -6.38 -6.07
CA GLU A 151 16.60 -6.35 -6.12
C GLU A 151 17.10 -5.16 -6.96
N GLU A 152 16.46 -4.88 -8.12
CA GLU A 152 16.80 -3.71 -8.93
C GLU A 152 16.48 -2.40 -8.19
N LEU A 153 15.31 -2.28 -7.58
CA LEU A 153 14.98 -1.12 -6.77
C LEU A 153 16.03 -0.92 -5.65
N TYR A 154 16.33 -1.98 -4.91
CA TYR A 154 17.32 -1.97 -3.82
C TYR A 154 18.71 -1.54 -4.30
N ARG A 155 19.18 -2.05 -5.43
CA ARG A 155 20.46 -1.67 -6.04
C ARG A 155 20.52 -0.17 -6.35
N HIS A 156 19.45 0.41 -6.91
CA HIS A 156 19.37 1.84 -7.19
C HIS A 156 19.30 2.68 -5.92
N LEU A 157 18.64 2.19 -4.85
CA LEU A 157 18.64 2.88 -3.55
C LEU A 157 20.03 2.93 -2.93
N LEU A 158 20.77 1.82 -2.95
CA LEU A 158 22.17 1.76 -2.45
C LEU A 158 23.09 2.70 -3.22
N SER A 159 22.94 2.79 -4.52
CA SER A 159 23.74 3.70 -5.37
C SER A 159 23.22 5.14 -5.36
N ARG A 160 22.16 5.44 -4.64
CA ARG A 160 21.48 6.74 -4.58
C ARG A 160 21.04 7.26 -5.95
N ASP A 161 20.78 6.34 -6.89
CA ASP A 161 20.30 6.64 -8.23
C ASP A 161 18.77 6.86 -8.22
N LYS A 162 18.37 8.13 -8.15
CA LYS A 162 16.95 8.55 -8.10
C LYS A 162 16.16 8.12 -9.34
N GLU A 163 16.75 8.28 -10.51
CA GLU A 163 16.07 7.97 -11.76
C GLU A 163 15.86 6.46 -11.93
N GLY A 164 16.88 5.67 -11.63
CA GLY A 164 16.78 4.21 -11.63
C GLY A 164 15.78 3.71 -10.61
N ALA A 165 15.86 4.18 -9.36
CA ALA A 165 14.93 3.78 -8.29
C ALA A 165 13.47 4.11 -8.62
N ARG A 166 13.20 5.27 -9.24
CA ARG A 166 11.85 5.66 -9.66
C ARG A 166 11.24 4.79 -10.75
N ARG A 167 12.06 4.15 -11.57
CA ARG A 167 11.58 3.24 -12.62
C ARG A 167 11.15 1.90 -12.08
N TRP A 168 11.72 1.50 -10.94
CA TRP A 168 11.48 0.20 -10.33
C TRP A 168 10.54 0.25 -9.12
N SER A 169 10.09 1.43 -8.71
CA SER A 169 9.12 1.63 -7.62
C SER A 169 7.66 1.47 -8.05
#